data_cbd1e8bb0f4269e278d2c5637bbe67fb
#
_entry.id   cbd1e8bb0f4269e278d2c5637bbe67fb
#
_cell.length_a   1.000
_cell.length_b   1.000
_cell.length_c   1.000
_cell.angle_alpha   90.00
_cell.angle_beta   90.00
_cell.angle_gamma   90.00
#
_symmetry.space_group_name_H-M   'P 1'
#
loop_
_entity.id
_entity.type
_entity.pdbx_description
1 polymer ?
#
loop_
_entity_poly.entity_id
_entity_poly.type
_entity_poly.pdbx_seq_one_letter_code
_entity_poly.pdbx_strand_id
1 'polypeptide(L)'
;MPGGNTRSVLHVPPFPLTIVRGEGARIWDADGHEYLDFLGEYTAGLYGHSHPVIQAAIRQALADGTTLGAPNRYETQLAAAICGRFPSIELIRFCNSGTEANVMALSLARAATGREKLVVFEGGYHGGVLYFHHGGSPLNFPAPFVVGDYNDPAAAELVDRDTAAVLVEPMLGSGGVIPGDRAFLQALRDATRDHGALLIFDEVMTSRLAWGGLQDVLAITPDLTTLGKYLGGGLAFGAFGGRRDLMERFDPSRPDALPHAGTFNNAVLTMAAGAAGLTQVLTPAEIGRLNALGDHLRERIAALGVRATGYGSMVGLHDVEHVFFGMLERGYSYARRGFVALSLPLTEEDVDGFAKALAAELA
;
A
#
# COMPACT_ATOMS: atom_id res chain seq x y z
N MET A 1 6.17 6.43 25.20
CA MET A 1 5.53 5.48 24.27
C MET A 1 5.88 4.07 24.69
N PRO A 2 4.96 3.11 24.72
CA PRO A 2 5.28 1.72 25.01
C PRO A 2 6.34 1.18 24.04
N GLY A 3 7.40 0.52 24.55
CA GLY A 3 8.50 0.01 23.72
C GLY A 3 9.34 1.08 22.99
N GLY A 4 9.19 2.36 23.33
CA GLY A 4 9.96 3.47 22.76
C GLY A 4 9.50 3.97 21.39
N ASN A 5 8.52 3.33 20.76
CA ASN A 5 7.99 3.70 19.44
C ASN A 5 6.48 3.49 19.33
N THR A 6 5.85 3.99 18.26
CA THR A 6 4.39 3.85 18.01
C THR A 6 4.06 2.60 17.19
N ARG A 7 5.02 2.08 16.41
CA ARG A 7 4.76 1.00 15.43
C ARG A 7 5.47 -0.28 15.86
N SER A 8 4.71 -1.30 16.27
CA SER A 8 5.25 -2.59 16.73
C SER A 8 6.22 -3.22 15.73
N VAL A 9 5.98 -3.06 14.43
CA VAL A 9 6.83 -3.60 13.36
C VAL A 9 8.25 -3.00 13.34
N LEU A 10 8.47 -1.84 13.98
CA LEU A 10 9.78 -1.19 14.09
C LEU A 10 10.54 -1.65 15.34
N HIS A 11 9.91 -2.42 16.22
CA HIS A 11 10.59 -2.96 17.39
C HIS A 11 11.45 -4.17 17.00
N VAL A 12 12.75 -3.99 16.95
CA VAL A 12 13.74 -5.02 16.64
C VAL A 12 14.66 -5.18 17.85
N PRO A 13 14.60 -6.29 18.61
CA PRO A 13 15.52 -6.54 19.72
C PRO A 13 16.98 -6.69 19.22
N PRO A 14 17.99 -6.22 19.97
CA PRO A 14 17.91 -5.64 21.31
C PRO A 14 17.44 -4.18 21.35
N PHE A 15 17.49 -3.46 20.24
CA PHE A 15 16.99 -2.08 20.07
C PHE A 15 16.72 -1.79 18.58
N PRO A 16 15.70 -0.98 18.24
CA PRO A 16 15.50 -0.51 16.88
C PRO A 16 16.51 0.58 16.51
N LEU A 17 16.85 0.68 15.21
CA LEU A 17 17.61 1.82 14.72
C LEU A 17 16.81 3.12 14.90
N THR A 18 17.48 4.18 15.34
CA THR A 18 16.91 5.53 15.35
C THR A 18 17.41 6.28 14.14
N ILE A 19 16.57 6.42 13.12
CA ILE A 19 16.89 7.12 11.87
C ILE A 19 16.71 8.62 12.08
N VAL A 20 17.72 9.41 11.72
CA VAL A 20 17.76 10.87 11.90
C VAL A 20 17.72 11.64 10.56
N ARG A 21 18.03 10.98 9.43
CA ARG A 21 18.09 11.61 8.12
C ARG A 21 17.81 10.60 7.03
N GLY A 22 17.20 11.07 5.91
CA GLY A 22 17.06 10.33 4.67
C GLY A 22 17.29 11.24 3.45
N GLU A 23 18.01 10.73 2.43
CA GLU A 23 18.24 11.42 1.17
C GLU A 23 18.41 10.41 0.02
N GLY A 24 17.66 10.58 -1.06
CA GLY A 24 17.66 9.62 -2.17
C GLY A 24 17.28 8.22 -1.71
N ALA A 25 18.15 7.24 -1.92
CA ALA A 25 17.98 5.86 -1.46
C ALA A 25 18.67 5.59 -0.10
N ARG A 26 19.16 6.61 0.60
CA ARG A 26 20.00 6.45 1.79
C ARG A 26 19.33 6.98 3.04
N ILE A 27 19.59 6.33 4.17
CA ILE A 27 19.20 6.75 5.50
C ILE A 27 20.40 6.71 6.44
N TRP A 28 20.38 7.55 7.48
CA TRP A 28 21.43 7.61 8.51
C TRP A 28 20.81 7.45 9.89
N ASP A 29 21.44 6.62 10.72
CA ASP A 29 21.06 6.46 12.11
C ASP A 29 21.65 7.56 13.01
N ALA A 30 21.27 7.51 14.31
CA ALA A 30 21.72 8.48 15.31
C ALA A 30 23.22 8.36 15.64
N ASP A 31 23.84 7.23 15.34
CA ASP A 31 25.26 6.98 15.54
C ASP A 31 26.11 7.36 14.30
N GLY A 32 25.45 7.76 13.21
CA GLY A 32 26.06 8.24 11.98
C GLY A 32 26.32 7.16 10.92
N HIS A 33 25.85 5.93 11.14
CA HIS A 33 25.95 4.89 10.12
C HIS A 33 25.00 5.18 8.95
N GLU A 34 25.47 4.90 7.76
CA GLU A 34 24.71 5.05 6.51
C GLU A 34 24.21 3.69 6.02
N TYR A 35 22.96 3.67 5.55
CA TYR A 35 22.33 2.48 4.97
C TYR A 35 21.67 2.82 3.63
N LEU A 36 21.78 1.91 2.66
CA LEU A 36 20.85 1.86 1.52
C LEU A 36 19.50 1.33 1.99
N ASP A 37 18.45 2.09 1.70
CA ASP A 37 17.09 1.77 2.14
C ASP A 37 16.37 0.88 1.12
N PHE A 38 16.32 -0.41 1.42
CA PHE A 38 15.53 -1.42 0.70
C PHE A 38 14.16 -1.66 1.35
N LEU A 39 13.83 -0.97 2.44
CA LEU A 39 12.51 -1.04 3.08
C LEU A 39 11.50 -0.11 2.40
N GLY A 40 11.94 1.09 1.98
CA GLY A 40 11.08 2.08 1.34
C GLY A 40 9.84 2.41 2.17
N GLU A 41 9.94 2.49 3.50
CA GLU A 41 8.84 2.73 4.44
C GLU A 41 7.60 1.86 4.12
N TYR A 42 7.84 0.55 3.86
CA TYR A 42 6.78 -0.39 3.48
C TYR A 42 5.95 0.10 2.28
N THR A 43 6.61 0.55 1.21
CA THR A 43 6.09 1.10 -0.05
C THR A 43 5.69 2.58 -0.04
N ALA A 44 5.66 3.25 1.10
CA ALA A 44 5.36 4.69 1.15
C ALA A 44 6.51 5.54 0.57
N GLY A 45 7.75 5.05 0.66
CA GLY A 45 8.96 5.72 0.20
C GLY A 45 9.29 5.53 -1.29
N LEU A 46 8.31 5.34 -2.17
CA LEU A 46 8.52 5.11 -3.60
C LEU A 46 9.45 6.15 -4.25
N TYR A 47 9.30 7.41 -3.89
CA TYR A 47 10.07 8.53 -4.45
C TYR A 47 11.48 8.66 -3.86
N GLY A 48 11.86 7.79 -2.91
CA GLY A 48 13.03 7.97 -2.08
C GLY A 48 12.83 9.06 -1.02
N HIS A 49 13.92 9.37 -0.31
CA HIS A 49 13.90 10.38 0.74
C HIS A 49 14.19 11.77 0.16
N SER A 50 13.46 12.77 0.65
CA SER A 50 13.74 14.19 0.35
C SER A 50 13.70 14.57 -1.15
N HIS A 51 12.79 13.99 -1.94
CA HIS A 51 12.70 14.26 -3.39
C HIS A 51 12.47 15.75 -3.66
N PRO A 52 13.32 16.42 -4.49
CA PRO A 52 13.34 17.88 -4.62
C PRO A 52 12.02 18.47 -5.16
N VAL A 53 11.38 17.81 -6.13
CA VAL A 53 10.08 18.26 -6.69
C VAL A 53 8.98 18.22 -5.62
N ILE A 54 8.91 17.14 -4.84
CA ILE A 54 7.91 16.99 -3.77
C ILE A 54 8.17 18.01 -2.66
N GLN A 55 9.44 18.19 -2.25
CA GLN A 55 9.81 19.21 -1.27
C GLN A 55 9.45 20.63 -1.74
N ALA A 56 9.66 20.96 -3.02
CA ALA A 56 9.29 22.25 -3.57
C ALA A 56 7.76 22.47 -3.51
N ALA A 57 6.97 21.45 -3.87
CA ALA A 57 5.52 21.51 -3.77
C ALA A 57 5.03 21.70 -2.33
N ILE A 58 5.64 20.99 -1.36
CA ILE A 58 5.33 21.15 0.06
C ILE A 58 5.66 22.57 0.54
N ARG A 59 6.83 23.14 0.19
CA ARG A 59 7.21 24.51 0.58
C ARG A 59 6.25 25.53 0.00
N GLN A 60 5.82 25.36 -1.27
CA GLN A 60 4.82 26.23 -1.88
C GLN A 60 3.47 26.15 -1.17
N ALA A 61 3.01 24.93 -0.91
CA ALA A 61 1.74 24.70 -0.22
C ALA A 61 1.75 25.22 1.24
N LEU A 62 2.90 25.14 1.91
CA LEU A 62 3.09 25.69 3.25
C LEU A 62 2.91 27.21 3.29
N ALA A 63 3.34 27.91 2.22
CA ALA A 63 3.14 29.36 2.09
C ALA A 63 1.65 29.75 1.91
N ASP A 64 0.84 28.84 1.33
CA ASP A 64 -0.61 29.08 1.18
C ASP A 64 -1.38 28.81 2.49
N GLY A 65 -0.79 28.10 3.45
CA GLY A 65 -1.39 27.72 4.75
C GLY A 65 -1.68 26.23 4.88
N THR A 66 -1.69 25.73 6.10
CA THR A 66 -1.81 24.29 6.41
C THR A 66 -3.23 23.83 6.72
N THR A 67 -4.10 24.73 7.21
CA THR A 67 -5.45 24.42 7.68
C THR A 67 -6.44 25.48 7.16
N LEU A 68 -6.91 25.29 5.93
CA LEU A 68 -7.71 26.31 5.25
C LEU A 68 -9.21 26.25 5.59
N GLY A 69 -9.69 25.16 6.19
CA GLY A 69 -11.08 24.98 6.62
C GLY A 69 -12.11 24.95 5.47
N ALA A 70 -11.64 24.71 4.23
CA ALA A 70 -12.45 24.69 3.00
C ALA A 70 -11.82 23.73 1.98
N PRO A 71 -12.54 23.37 0.88
CA PRO A 71 -11.94 22.73 -0.27
C PRO A 71 -10.76 23.55 -0.81
N ASN A 72 -9.68 22.85 -1.18
CA ASN A 72 -8.47 23.50 -1.68
C ASN A 72 -8.06 22.98 -3.07
N ARG A 73 -7.31 23.79 -3.82
CA ARG A 73 -6.91 23.46 -5.20
C ARG A 73 -6.11 22.15 -5.31
N TYR A 74 -5.32 21.83 -4.30
CA TYR A 74 -4.45 20.64 -4.30
C TYR A 74 -5.26 19.35 -4.20
N GLU A 75 -6.36 19.37 -3.43
CA GLU A 75 -7.32 18.27 -3.34
C GLU A 75 -7.90 17.91 -4.72
N THR A 76 -8.36 18.91 -5.45
CA THR A 76 -8.91 18.73 -6.80
C THR A 76 -7.84 18.21 -7.78
N GLN A 77 -6.60 18.72 -7.70
CA GLN A 77 -5.50 18.28 -8.54
C GLN A 77 -5.14 16.81 -8.29
N LEU A 78 -5.03 16.41 -7.03
CA LEU A 78 -4.73 15.03 -6.67
C LEU A 78 -5.87 14.09 -7.06
N ALA A 79 -7.13 14.48 -6.84
CA ALA A 79 -8.29 13.68 -7.24
C ALA A 79 -8.31 13.45 -8.76
N ALA A 80 -8.09 14.50 -9.56
CA ALA A 80 -8.01 14.37 -11.02
C ALA A 80 -6.86 13.46 -11.47
N ALA A 81 -5.68 13.56 -10.83
CA ALA A 81 -4.53 12.72 -11.15
C ALA A 81 -4.81 11.24 -10.84
N ILE A 82 -5.45 10.94 -9.71
CA ILE A 82 -5.79 9.56 -9.34
C ILE A 82 -6.90 8.99 -10.24
N CYS A 83 -7.99 9.71 -10.44
CA CYS A 83 -9.08 9.25 -11.32
C CYS A 83 -8.60 9.07 -12.77
N GLY A 84 -7.71 9.92 -13.26
CA GLY A 84 -7.11 9.78 -14.60
C GLY A 84 -6.15 8.59 -14.73
N ARG A 85 -5.63 8.09 -13.61
CA ARG A 85 -4.68 6.98 -13.56
C ARG A 85 -5.35 5.61 -13.37
N PHE A 86 -6.40 5.53 -12.55
CA PHE A 86 -7.06 4.28 -12.18
C PHE A 86 -8.43 4.20 -12.86
N PRO A 87 -8.60 3.39 -13.94
CA PRO A 87 -9.88 3.32 -14.67
C PRO A 87 -11.08 2.84 -13.83
N SER A 88 -10.83 2.10 -12.75
CA SER A 88 -11.87 1.67 -11.80
C SER A 88 -12.39 2.78 -10.91
N ILE A 89 -11.67 3.92 -10.83
CA ILE A 89 -11.99 5.03 -9.92
C ILE A 89 -12.60 6.17 -10.71
N GLU A 90 -13.93 6.21 -10.81
CA GLU A 90 -14.64 7.31 -11.43
C GLU A 90 -14.77 8.53 -10.49
N LEU A 91 -14.90 8.27 -9.18
CA LEU A 91 -14.93 9.26 -8.12
C LEU A 91 -14.13 8.77 -6.92
N ILE A 92 -13.57 9.71 -6.15
CA ILE A 92 -12.67 9.41 -5.03
C ILE A 92 -13.00 10.27 -3.81
N ARG A 93 -12.70 9.74 -2.62
CA ARG A 93 -12.63 10.47 -1.36
C ARG A 93 -11.33 10.22 -0.63
N PHE A 94 -10.81 11.25 0.04
CA PHE A 94 -9.58 11.20 0.80
C PHE A 94 -9.81 10.92 2.28
N CYS A 95 -8.83 10.31 2.91
CA CYS A 95 -8.71 10.09 4.34
C CYS A 95 -7.21 10.07 4.72
N ASN A 96 -6.85 9.67 5.95
CA ASN A 96 -5.49 9.88 6.45
C ASN A 96 -4.61 8.63 6.45
N SER A 97 -5.18 7.47 6.19
CA SER A 97 -4.47 6.20 6.17
C SER A 97 -5.16 5.15 5.31
N GLY A 98 -4.40 4.12 4.88
CA GLY A 98 -4.99 2.96 4.22
C GLY A 98 -5.98 2.20 5.12
N THR A 99 -5.75 2.18 6.44
CA THR A 99 -6.71 1.60 7.41
C THR A 99 -8.06 2.29 7.33
N GLU A 100 -8.04 3.64 7.36
CA GLU A 100 -9.26 4.45 7.28
C GLU A 100 -9.96 4.25 5.93
N ALA A 101 -9.19 4.20 4.84
CA ALA A 101 -9.70 3.93 3.50
C ALA A 101 -10.44 2.58 3.41
N ASN A 102 -9.86 1.51 3.95
CA ASN A 102 -10.46 0.18 3.98
C ASN A 102 -11.72 0.13 4.84
N VAL A 103 -11.70 0.74 6.03
CA VAL A 103 -12.88 0.84 6.90
C VAL A 103 -14.01 1.59 6.18
N MET A 104 -13.71 2.70 5.51
CA MET A 104 -14.69 3.49 4.77
C MET A 104 -15.26 2.73 3.56
N ALA A 105 -14.42 2.01 2.80
CA ALA A 105 -14.87 1.19 1.69
C ALA A 105 -15.80 0.05 2.14
N LEU A 106 -15.46 -0.64 3.22
CA LEU A 106 -16.32 -1.67 3.83
C LEU A 106 -17.64 -1.09 4.34
N SER A 107 -17.59 0.08 4.99
CA SER A 107 -18.79 0.77 5.49
C SER A 107 -19.70 1.21 4.35
N LEU A 108 -19.13 1.73 3.27
CA LEU A 108 -19.87 2.07 2.05
C LEU A 108 -20.52 0.82 1.43
N ALA A 109 -19.79 -0.28 1.34
CA ALA A 109 -20.31 -1.53 0.80
C ALA A 109 -21.52 -2.05 1.60
N ARG A 110 -21.44 -2.04 2.93
CA ARG A 110 -22.55 -2.40 3.80
C ARG A 110 -23.76 -1.46 3.60
N ALA A 111 -23.53 -0.16 3.59
CA ALA A 111 -24.58 0.83 3.37
C ALA A 111 -25.22 0.72 1.97
N ALA A 112 -24.43 0.37 0.93
CA ALA A 112 -24.90 0.26 -0.44
C ALA A 112 -25.71 -1.01 -0.67
N THR A 113 -25.31 -2.13 -0.07
CA THR A 113 -25.97 -3.43 -0.26
C THR A 113 -27.06 -3.71 0.78
N GLY A 114 -27.05 -3.03 1.91
CA GLY A 114 -27.91 -3.34 3.07
C GLY A 114 -27.55 -4.67 3.75
N ARG A 115 -26.35 -5.18 3.52
CA ARG A 115 -25.85 -6.47 4.02
C ARG A 115 -24.70 -6.29 4.98
N GLU A 116 -24.39 -7.34 5.76
CA GLU A 116 -23.41 -7.25 6.85
C GLU A 116 -22.14 -8.09 6.63
N LYS A 117 -22.26 -9.26 6.02
CA LYS A 117 -21.17 -10.24 5.86
C LYS A 117 -20.05 -9.69 5.01
N LEU A 118 -18.82 -9.81 5.52
CA LEU A 118 -17.59 -9.37 4.87
C LEU A 118 -16.65 -10.56 4.68
N VAL A 119 -16.21 -10.82 3.47
CA VAL A 119 -15.23 -11.87 3.16
C VAL A 119 -13.86 -11.25 3.05
N VAL A 120 -12.89 -11.83 3.76
CA VAL A 120 -11.47 -11.44 3.79
C VAL A 120 -10.61 -12.70 3.73
N PHE A 121 -9.28 -12.56 3.72
CA PHE A 121 -8.40 -13.71 3.47
C PHE A 121 -7.29 -13.83 4.52
N GLU A 122 -6.91 -15.09 4.84
CA GLU A 122 -5.76 -15.37 5.70
C GLU A 122 -4.49 -14.72 5.10
N GLY A 123 -3.68 -14.13 5.97
CA GLY A 123 -2.51 -13.35 5.58
C GLY A 123 -2.80 -11.90 5.20
N GLY A 124 -4.08 -11.52 5.08
CA GLY A 124 -4.50 -10.16 4.71
C GLY A 124 -4.18 -9.13 5.79
N TYR A 125 -3.69 -7.97 5.34
CA TYR A 125 -3.44 -6.80 6.17
C TYR A 125 -4.02 -5.54 5.53
N HIS A 126 -5.13 -5.08 6.08
CA HIS A 126 -5.83 -3.90 5.56
C HIS A 126 -5.78 -2.71 6.54
N GLY A 127 -4.86 -2.79 7.50
CA GLY A 127 -4.64 -1.76 8.52
C GLY A 127 -4.66 -2.30 9.95
N GLY A 128 -4.35 -1.43 10.93
CA GLY A 128 -4.15 -1.82 12.32
C GLY A 128 -5.37 -2.41 13.04
N VAL A 129 -6.57 -2.24 12.47
CA VAL A 129 -7.84 -2.80 12.98
C VAL A 129 -8.50 -3.75 11.96
N LEU A 130 -7.75 -4.21 10.98
CA LEU A 130 -8.14 -5.12 9.90
C LEU A 130 -6.95 -6.04 9.56
N TYR A 131 -6.60 -6.94 10.48
CA TYR A 131 -5.46 -7.83 10.38
C TYR A 131 -5.92 -9.29 10.48
N PHE A 132 -5.66 -10.08 9.44
CA PHE A 132 -6.19 -11.43 9.27
C PHE A 132 -5.11 -12.50 9.09
N HIS A 133 -3.96 -12.31 9.70
CA HIS A 133 -2.87 -13.28 9.69
C HIS A 133 -2.81 -14.02 11.03
N HIS A 134 -2.51 -15.32 11.02
CA HIS A 134 -2.45 -16.20 12.19
C HIS A 134 -3.72 -16.14 13.09
N GLY A 135 -4.90 -16.19 12.46
CA GLY A 135 -6.18 -16.18 13.18
C GLY A 135 -6.68 -14.79 13.57
N GLY A 136 -6.03 -13.73 13.05
CA GLY A 136 -6.48 -12.35 13.21
C GLY A 136 -5.94 -11.64 14.45
N SER A 137 -6.41 -10.41 14.67
CA SER A 137 -6.04 -9.55 15.79
C SER A 137 -7.22 -9.29 16.74
N PRO A 138 -7.02 -9.29 18.05
CA PRO A 138 -8.05 -8.86 19.00
C PRO A 138 -8.41 -7.38 18.87
N LEU A 139 -7.60 -6.61 18.11
CA LEU A 139 -7.87 -5.20 17.81
C LEU A 139 -8.72 -5.01 16.55
N ASN A 140 -9.07 -6.07 15.83
CA ASN A 140 -9.96 -5.93 14.67
C ASN A 140 -11.30 -5.33 15.12
N PHE A 141 -11.80 -4.34 14.36
CA PHE A 141 -13.11 -3.80 14.68
C PHE A 141 -14.19 -4.88 14.51
N PRO A 142 -15.23 -4.86 15.34
CA PRO A 142 -16.24 -5.91 15.33
C PRO A 142 -17.11 -5.84 14.07
N ALA A 143 -17.00 -6.85 13.22
CA ALA A 143 -17.87 -7.05 12.06
C ALA A 143 -17.97 -8.56 11.74
N PRO A 144 -18.98 -9.01 11.00
CA PRO A 144 -19.13 -10.41 10.62
C PRO A 144 -18.17 -10.80 9.50
N PHE A 145 -16.89 -10.86 9.84
CA PHE A 145 -15.85 -11.32 8.93
C PHE A 145 -15.88 -12.83 8.75
N VAL A 146 -15.78 -13.26 7.49
CA VAL A 146 -15.53 -14.65 7.10
C VAL A 146 -14.17 -14.68 6.44
N VAL A 147 -13.25 -15.48 6.98
CA VAL A 147 -11.88 -15.58 6.51
C VAL A 147 -11.74 -16.79 5.59
N GLY A 148 -11.33 -16.56 4.34
CA GLY A 148 -11.01 -17.61 3.36
C GLY A 148 -9.52 -17.81 3.19
N ASP A 149 -9.14 -18.88 2.52
CA ASP A 149 -7.76 -19.14 2.14
C ASP A 149 -7.36 -18.30 0.92
N TYR A 150 -6.23 -17.64 1.01
CA TYR A 150 -5.71 -16.84 -0.10
C TYR A 150 -5.14 -17.75 -1.20
N ASN A 151 -5.41 -17.43 -2.47
CA ASN A 151 -5.06 -18.23 -3.64
C ASN A 151 -5.81 -19.57 -3.76
N ASP A 152 -6.90 -19.75 -3.00
CA ASP A 152 -7.83 -20.86 -3.22
C ASP A 152 -9.08 -20.36 -3.98
N PRO A 153 -9.29 -20.76 -5.25
CA PRO A 153 -10.49 -20.39 -5.98
C PRO A 153 -11.80 -20.85 -5.34
N ALA A 154 -11.77 -21.92 -4.53
CA ALA A 154 -12.93 -22.39 -3.78
C ALA A 154 -13.38 -21.40 -2.70
N ALA A 155 -12.53 -20.47 -2.28
CA ALA A 155 -12.94 -19.38 -1.38
C ALA A 155 -14.04 -18.46 -1.99
N ALA A 156 -14.27 -18.50 -3.29
CA ALA A 156 -15.41 -17.84 -3.93
C ALA A 156 -16.77 -18.38 -3.45
N GLU A 157 -16.84 -19.62 -2.95
CA GLU A 157 -18.07 -20.23 -2.36
C GLU A 157 -18.45 -19.57 -1.03
N LEU A 158 -17.54 -18.81 -0.39
CA LEU A 158 -17.86 -18.00 0.79
C LEU A 158 -18.76 -16.80 0.46
N VAL A 159 -18.83 -16.40 -0.80
CA VAL A 159 -19.65 -15.29 -1.26
C VAL A 159 -21.06 -15.77 -1.54
N ASP A 160 -22.03 -15.18 -0.85
CA ASP A 160 -23.46 -15.51 -1.00
C ASP A 160 -24.32 -14.21 -1.02
N ARG A 161 -25.65 -14.39 -0.97
CA ARG A 161 -26.60 -13.28 -1.00
C ARG A 161 -26.59 -12.40 0.25
N ASP A 162 -25.96 -12.84 1.35
CA ASP A 162 -25.82 -12.08 2.59
C ASP A 162 -24.48 -11.29 2.63
N THR A 163 -23.62 -11.55 1.66
CA THR A 163 -22.31 -10.89 1.53
C THR A 163 -22.46 -9.46 1.05
N ALA A 164 -21.94 -8.51 1.84
CA ALA A 164 -21.85 -7.09 1.46
C ALA A 164 -20.65 -6.86 0.54
N ALA A 165 -19.48 -7.37 0.92
CA ALA A 165 -18.25 -7.18 0.18
C ALA A 165 -17.24 -8.32 0.38
N VAL A 166 -16.35 -8.44 -0.61
CA VAL A 166 -15.07 -9.13 -0.54
C VAL A 166 -13.98 -8.06 -0.52
N LEU A 167 -13.13 -8.04 0.51
CA LEU A 167 -11.94 -7.19 0.58
C LEU A 167 -10.70 -8.06 0.40
N VAL A 168 -9.88 -7.77 -0.60
CA VAL A 168 -8.70 -8.56 -0.95
C VAL A 168 -7.56 -7.68 -1.46
N GLU A 169 -6.33 -8.00 -1.04
CA GLU A 169 -5.12 -7.45 -1.69
C GLU A 169 -4.87 -8.22 -3.00
N PRO A 170 -4.67 -7.57 -4.16
CA PRO A 170 -4.26 -8.27 -5.39
C PRO A 170 -2.92 -9.00 -5.27
N MET A 171 -2.10 -8.61 -4.30
CA MET A 171 -0.92 -9.31 -3.81
C MET A 171 -0.81 -9.06 -2.32
N LEU A 172 -0.73 -10.10 -1.50
CA LEU A 172 -0.48 -9.96 -0.08
C LEU A 172 0.81 -9.17 0.15
N GLY A 173 0.72 -8.02 0.81
CA GLY A 173 1.90 -7.24 1.16
C GLY A 173 2.55 -7.75 2.44
N SER A 174 1.86 -7.59 3.56
CA SER A 174 2.35 -7.98 4.88
C SER A 174 2.45 -9.50 5.05
N GLY A 175 1.62 -10.26 4.35
CA GLY A 175 1.56 -11.72 4.38
C GLY A 175 2.62 -12.44 3.55
N GLY A 176 3.78 -11.83 3.28
CA GLY A 176 4.91 -12.48 2.60
C GLY A 176 5.11 -12.10 1.14
N VAL A 177 4.51 -11.01 0.68
CA VAL A 177 4.59 -10.51 -0.70
C VAL A 177 4.20 -11.59 -1.72
N ILE A 178 3.02 -12.18 -1.50
CA ILE A 178 2.52 -13.31 -2.31
C ILE A 178 1.53 -12.78 -3.35
N PRO A 179 1.85 -12.86 -4.66
CA PRO A 179 0.91 -12.49 -5.71
C PRO A 179 -0.38 -13.31 -5.65
N GLY A 180 -1.51 -12.65 -5.87
CA GLY A 180 -2.78 -13.32 -6.03
C GLY A 180 -2.88 -14.02 -7.39
N ASP A 181 -3.25 -15.29 -7.38
CA ASP A 181 -3.49 -16.02 -8.60
C ASP A 181 -4.67 -15.42 -9.35
N ARG A 182 -4.50 -15.21 -10.67
CA ARG A 182 -5.56 -14.61 -11.48
C ARG A 182 -6.85 -15.41 -11.43
N ALA A 183 -6.77 -16.76 -11.36
CA ALA A 183 -7.94 -17.63 -11.27
C ALA A 183 -8.72 -17.41 -9.97
N PHE A 184 -8.01 -17.29 -8.84
CA PHE A 184 -8.60 -16.97 -7.54
C PHE A 184 -9.31 -15.60 -7.55
N LEU A 185 -8.60 -14.55 -7.97
CA LEU A 185 -9.15 -13.20 -7.99
C LEU A 185 -10.32 -13.05 -8.98
N GLN A 186 -10.26 -13.78 -10.12
CA GLN A 186 -11.36 -13.81 -11.08
C GLN A 186 -12.58 -14.54 -10.50
N ALA A 187 -12.39 -15.66 -9.79
CA ALA A 187 -13.48 -16.37 -9.13
C ALA A 187 -14.20 -15.48 -8.12
N LEU A 188 -13.45 -14.68 -7.33
CA LEU A 188 -14.04 -13.68 -6.42
C LEU A 188 -14.82 -12.60 -7.17
N ARG A 189 -14.28 -12.09 -8.30
CA ARG A 189 -14.98 -11.10 -9.13
C ARG A 189 -16.33 -11.66 -9.66
N ASP A 190 -16.30 -12.89 -10.16
CA ASP A 190 -17.48 -13.52 -10.69
C ASP A 190 -18.52 -13.80 -9.60
N ALA A 191 -18.12 -14.38 -8.48
CA ALA A 191 -18.99 -14.63 -7.33
C ALA A 191 -19.61 -13.34 -6.77
N THR A 192 -18.83 -12.26 -6.63
CA THR A 192 -19.36 -10.98 -6.17
C THR A 192 -20.40 -10.41 -7.14
N ARG A 193 -20.19 -10.55 -8.45
CA ARG A 193 -21.15 -10.12 -9.47
C ARG A 193 -22.44 -10.95 -9.41
N ASP A 194 -22.32 -12.26 -9.32
CA ASP A 194 -23.46 -13.19 -9.34
C ASP A 194 -24.37 -13.03 -8.11
N HIS A 195 -23.78 -12.69 -6.97
CA HIS A 195 -24.51 -12.49 -5.72
C HIS A 195 -24.84 -11.03 -5.40
N GLY A 196 -24.39 -10.07 -6.23
CA GLY A 196 -24.58 -8.64 -5.99
C GLY A 196 -23.84 -8.11 -4.76
N ALA A 197 -22.74 -8.75 -4.39
CA ALA A 197 -21.75 -8.25 -3.43
C ALA A 197 -20.76 -7.32 -4.12
N LEU A 198 -20.02 -6.51 -3.37
CA LEU A 198 -18.99 -5.62 -3.92
C LEU A 198 -17.59 -6.23 -3.80
N LEU A 199 -16.81 -6.16 -4.87
CA LEU A 199 -15.38 -6.47 -4.82
C LEU A 199 -14.60 -5.20 -4.49
N ILE A 200 -13.80 -5.25 -3.43
CA ILE A 200 -12.90 -4.17 -3.01
C ILE A 200 -11.47 -4.66 -3.16
N PHE A 201 -10.68 -4.00 -4.01
CA PHE A 201 -9.25 -4.22 -4.09
C PHE A 201 -8.52 -3.25 -3.17
N ASP A 202 -7.78 -3.81 -2.20
CA ASP A 202 -6.81 -3.05 -1.42
C ASP A 202 -5.52 -2.91 -2.22
N GLU A 203 -5.40 -1.78 -2.90
CA GLU A 203 -4.22 -1.39 -3.68
C GLU A 203 -3.32 -0.40 -2.91
N VAL A 204 -3.44 -0.34 -1.60
CA VAL A 204 -2.61 0.55 -0.75
C VAL A 204 -1.12 0.31 -0.99
N MET A 205 -0.71 -0.94 -1.22
CA MET A 205 0.67 -1.29 -1.56
C MET A 205 0.88 -1.55 -3.05
N THR A 206 -0.05 -2.21 -3.72
CA THR A 206 0.09 -2.75 -5.08
C THR A 206 -0.13 -1.73 -6.18
N SER A 207 -0.77 -0.59 -5.89
CA SER A 207 -1.00 0.51 -6.84
C SER A 207 0.28 1.04 -7.50
N ARG A 208 1.45 0.81 -6.92
CA ARG A 208 2.77 1.21 -7.47
C ARG A 208 3.31 0.29 -8.57
N LEU A 209 2.72 -0.90 -8.75
CA LEU A 209 3.26 -1.96 -9.60
C LEU A 209 2.87 -1.83 -11.08
N ALA A 210 1.83 -1.04 -11.38
CA ALA A 210 1.48 -0.65 -12.75
C ALA A 210 0.83 0.73 -12.75
N TRP A 211 0.67 1.33 -13.94
CA TRP A 211 0.06 2.66 -14.02
C TRP A 211 -1.37 2.66 -13.50
N GLY A 212 -2.20 1.70 -13.87
CA GLY A 212 -3.56 1.51 -13.37
C GLY A 212 -3.67 0.66 -12.09
N GLY A 213 -2.55 0.40 -11.39
CA GLY A 213 -2.49 -0.54 -10.26
C GLY A 213 -2.36 -2.00 -10.71
N LEU A 214 -2.24 -2.93 -9.77
CA LEU A 214 -2.12 -4.35 -10.10
C LEU A 214 -3.42 -4.89 -10.73
N GLN A 215 -4.57 -4.29 -10.45
CA GLN A 215 -5.85 -4.57 -11.11
C GLN A 215 -5.78 -4.45 -12.64
N ASP A 216 -4.98 -3.51 -13.15
CA ASP A 216 -4.80 -3.30 -14.59
C ASP A 216 -4.02 -4.47 -15.23
N VAL A 217 -2.94 -4.92 -14.59
CA VAL A 217 -2.17 -6.11 -14.99
C VAL A 217 -3.03 -7.37 -14.99
N LEU A 218 -3.86 -7.52 -13.97
CA LEU A 218 -4.77 -8.67 -13.81
C LEU A 218 -5.96 -8.63 -14.77
N ALA A 219 -6.26 -7.46 -15.34
CA ALA A 219 -7.48 -7.19 -16.12
C ALA A 219 -8.75 -7.55 -15.32
N ILE A 220 -8.78 -7.21 -14.03
CA ILE A 220 -9.92 -7.40 -13.13
C ILE A 220 -10.29 -6.03 -12.54
N THR A 221 -11.51 -5.56 -12.83
CA THR A 221 -12.01 -4.28 -12.34
C THR A 221 -12.83 -4.48 -11.06
N PRO A 222 -12.37 -3.98 -9.90
CA PRO A 222 -13.15 -3.99 -8.67
C PRO A 222 -14.28 -2.94 -8.71
N ASP A 223 -15.22 -3.04 -7.77
CA ASP A 223 -16.25 -2.02 -7.58
C ASP A 223 -15.72 -0.81 -6.79
N LEU A 224 -14.82 -1.08 -5.84
CA LEU A 224 -14.11 -0.08 -5.04
C LEU A 224 -12.61 -0.42 -4.99
N THR A 225 -11.78 0.61 -4.92
CA THR A 225 -10.33 0.51 -4.74
C THR A 225 -9.90 1.37 -3.57
N THR A 226 -9.10 0.83 -2.67
CA THR A 226 -8.48 1.61 -1.60
C THR A 226 -7.01 1.87 -1.90
N LEU A 227 -6.56 3.07 -1.54
CA LEU A 227 -5.25 3.61 -1.87
C LEU A 227 -4.60 4.24 -0.63
N GLY A 228 -3.27 4.37 -0.66
CA GLY A 228 -2.51 4.95 0.45
C GLY A 228 -1.04 5.17 0.11
N LYS A 229 -0.19 5.20 1.14
CA LYS A 229 1.28 5.15 1.01
C LYS A 229 1.84 6.29 0.15
N TYR A 230 2.63 5.94 -0.89
CA TYR A 230 3.33 6.90 -1.76
C TYR A 230 2.44 7.93 -2.44
N LEU A 231 1.14 7.64 -2.60
CA LEU A 231 0.19 8.57 -3.23
C LEU A 231 0.03 9.88 -2.46
N GLY A 232 0.39 9.90 -1.18
CA GLY A 232 0.50 11.11 -0.36
C GLY A 232 1.85 11.84 -0.47
N GLY A 233 2.73 11.44 -1.39
CA GLY A 233 4.04 12.07 -1.56
C GLY A 233 4.98 11.91 -0.35
N GLY A 234 4.81 10.85 0.45
CA GLY A 234 5.57 10.59 1.68
C GLY A 234 4.92 11.14 2.97
N LEU A 235 3.72 11.71 2.87
CA LEU A 235 2.92 12.18 4.00
C LEU A 235 1.75 11.23 4.30
N ALA A 236 1.11 11.41 5.48
CA ALA A 236 -0.05 10.62 5.87
C ALA A 236 -1.16 10.74 4.83
N PHE A 237 -1.62 9.60 4.28
CA PHE A 237 -2.56 9.57 3.18
C PHE A 237 -3.35 8.26 3.14
N GLY A 238 -4.61 8.37 2.83
CA GLY A 238 -5.48 7.29 2.41
C GLY A 238 -6.54 7.82 1.45
N ALA A 239 -7.08 6.94 0.62
CA ALA A 239 -8.20 7.26 -0.25
C ALA A 239 -8.99 6.00 -0.57
N PHE A 240 -10.27 6.16 -0.85
CA PHE A 240 -11.12 5.13 -1.40
C PHE A 240 -11.95 5.72 -2.54
N GLY A 241 -12.13 4.96 -3.58
CA GLY A 241 -12.87 5.39 -4.76
C GLY A 241 -13.36 4.20 -5.56
N GLY A 242 -14.12 4.45 -6.60
CA GLY A 242 -14.66 3.39 -7.42
C GLY A 242 -15.81 3.88 -8.31
N ARG A 243 -16.75 2.99 -8.55
CA ARG A 243 -17.95 3.22 -9.36
C ARG A 243 -18.70 4.46 -8.92
N ARG A 244 -19.13 5.24 -9.89
CA ARG A 244 -19.86 6.50 -9.68
C ARG A 244 -21.12 6.32 -8.83
N ASP A 245 -21.94 5.31 -9.12
CA ASP A 245 -23.19 5.06 -8.41
C ASP A 245 -23.00 4.78 -6.90
N LEU A 246 -21.85 4.21 -6.52
CA LEU A 246 -21.48 4.01 -5.12
C LEU A 246 -20.97 5.31 -4.49
N MET A 247 -20.07 6.01 -5.16
CA MET A 247 -19.40 7.17 -4.61
C MET A 247 -20.28 8.42 -4.55
N GLU A 248 -21.25 8.58 -5.47
CA GLU A 248 -22.25 9.66 -5.42
C GLU A 248 -23.16 9.61 -4.19
N ARG A 249 -23.18 8.49 -3.45
CA ARG A 249 -23.86 8.42 -2.14
C ARG A 249 -23.26 9.36 -1.09
N PHE A 250 -22.06 9.86 -1.32
CA PHE A 250 -21.42 10.89 -0.49
C PHE A 250 -21.64 12.33 -1.00
N ASP A 251 -22.41 12.55 -2.06
CA ASP A 251 -22.68 13.88 -2.57
C ASP A 251 -23.58 14.64 -1.59
N PRO A 252 -23.10 15.70 -0.93
CA PRO A 252 -23.85 16.43 0.10
C PRO A 252 -25.05 17.19 -0.45
N SER A 253 -25.20 17.32 -1.77
CA SER A 253 -26.40 17.90 -2.40
C SER A 253 -27.59 16.95 -2.40
N ARG A 254 -27.37 15.65 -2.16
CA ARG A 254 -28.42 14.64 -2.12
C ARG A 254 -29.07 14.59 -0.73
N PRO A 255 -30.40 14.42 -0.66
CA PRO A 255 -31.10 14.37 0.62
C PRO A 255 -30.77 13.13 1.47
N ASP A 256 -30.28 12.06 0.83
CA ASP A 256 -29.89 10.76 1.42
C ASP A 256 -28.37 10.58 1.49
N ALA A 257 -27.59 11.67 1.41
CA ALA A 257 -26.15 11.62 1.39
C ALA A 257 -25.55 10.95 2.65
N LEU A 258 -24.62 10.06 2.44
CA LEU A 258 -23.82 9.46 3.53
C LEU A 258 -22.82 10.51 4.07
N PRO A 259 -22.71 10.66 5.40
CA PRO A 259 -21.70 11.57 5.95
C PRO A 259 -20.29 10.96 5.81
N HIS A 260 -19.34 11.80 5.46
CA HIS A 260 -17.92 11.49 5.54
C HIS A 260 -17.16 12.72 6.04
N ALA A 261 -16.66 12.65 7.26
CA ALA A 261 -15.95 13.73 7.93
C ALA A 261 -14.53 13.29 8.32
N GLY A 262 -13.64 14.27 8.45
CA GLY A 262 -12.26 14.09 8.88
C GLY A 262 -11.51 15.40 8.69
N THR A 263 -11.05 16.01 9.78
CA THR A 263 -10.42 17.33 9.78
C THR A 263 -9.24 17.44 8.81
N PHE A 264 -8.49 16.36 8.62
CA PHE A 264 -7.30 16.34 7.79
C PHE A 264 -7.44 15.52 6.49
N ASN A 265 -8.67 15.16 6.10
CA ASN A 265 -8.89 14.37 4.88
C ASN A 265 -8.34 15.07 3.62
N ASN A 266 -8.36 16.39 3.58
CA ASN A 266 -7.80 17.20 2.51
C ASN A 266 -6.59 18.04 2.98
N ALA A 267 -5.74 17.47 3.82
CA ALA A 267 -4.54 18.14 4.34
C ALA A 267 -3.70 18.73 3.20
N VAL A 268 -3.53 20.06 3.23
CA VAL A 268 -2.95 20.86 2.13
C VAL A 268 -1.61 20.32 1.67
N LEU A 269 -0.71 20.04 2.61
CA LEU A 269 0.64 19.56 2.30
C LEU A 269 0.62 18.17 1.65
N THR A 270 -0.23 17.28 2.17
CA THR A 270 -0.38 15.91 1.63
C THR A 270 -0.96 15.93 0.22
N MET A 271 -2.00 16.75 -0.01
CA MET A 271 -2.60 16.88 -1.34
C MET A 271 -1.60 17.45 -2.36
N ALA A 272 -0.83 18.47 -1.97
CA ALA A 272 0.20 19.08 -2.82
C ALA A 272 1.36 18.11 -3.12
N ALA A 273 1.85 17.41 -2.10
CA ALA A 273 2.93 16.43 -2.23
C ALA A 273 2.53 15.25 -3.12
N GLY A 274 1.32 14.71 -2.90
CA GLY A 274 0.77 13.63 -3.70
C GLY A 274 0.56 14.03 -5.17
N ALA A 275 -0.04 15.20 -5.41
CA ALA A 275 -0.22 15.73 -6.76
C ALA A 275 1.12 15.91 -7.49
N ALA A 276 2.13 16.48 -6.84
CA ALA A 276 3.46 16.66 -7.42
C ALA A 276 4.14 15.30 -7.72
N GLY A 277 4.07 14.35 -6.78
CA GLY A 277 4.61 13.02 -6.97
C GLY A 277 4.02 12.29 -8.18
N LEU A 278 2.68 12.32 -8.32
CA LEU A 278 1.98 11.63 -9.41
C LEU A 278 2.12 12.30 -10.76
N THR A 279 2.17 13.65 -10.81
CA THR A 279 2.11 14.37 -12.08
C THR A 279 3.47 14.83 -12.61
N GLN A 280 4.50 14.88 -11.76
CA GLN A 280 5.81 15.41 -12.12
C GLN A 280 6.96 14.43 -11.92
N VAL A 281 6.78 13.36 -11.12
CA VAL A 281 7.86 12.40 -10.82
C VAL A 281 7.55 11.02 -11.36
N LEU A 282 6.39 10.46 -11.02
CA LEU A 282 6.05 9.09 -11.37
C LEU A 282 5.53 9.02 -12.82
N THR A 283 6.15 8.16 -13.62
CA THR A 283 5.73 7.88 -15.00
C THR A 283 5.57 6.38 -15.22
N PRO A 284 4.82 5.94 -16.25
CA PRO A 284 4.77 4.52 -16.62
C PRO A 284 6.16 3.93 -16.88
N ALA A 285 7.10 4.71 -17.47
CA ALA A 285 8.47 4.27 -17.73
C ALA A 285 9.24 4.02 -16.42
N GLU A 286 9.10 4.91 -15.42
CA GLU A 286 9.74 4.73 -14.12
C GLU A 286 9.17 3.51 -13.36
N ILE A 287 7.87 3.27 -13.45
CA ILE A 287 7.26 2.06 -12.87
C ILE A 287 7.85 0.81 -13.55
N GLY A 288 7.94 0.81 -14.89
CA GLY A 288 8.52 -0.30 -15.65
C GLY A 288 9.98 -0.56 -15.28
N ARG A 289 10.80 0.51 -15.22
CA ARG A 289 12.21 0.43 -14.80
C ARG A 289 12.34 -0.16 -13.39
N LEU A 290 11.55 0.34 -12.46
CA LEU A 290 11.61 -0.10 -11.07
C LEU A 290 11.12 -1.55 -10.89
N ASN A 291 10.14 -1.97 -11.67
CA ASN A 291 9.69 -3.37 -11.67
C ASN A 291 10.76 -4.29 -12.25
N ALA A 292 11.41 -3.92 -13.35
CA ALA A 292 12.52 -4.69 -13.90
C ALA A 292 13.68 -4.83 -12.89
N LEU A 293 13.96 -3.76 -12.13
CA LEU A 293 14.96 -3.82 -11.06
C LEU A 293 14.56 -4.80 -9.94
N GLY A 294 13.29 -4.88 -9.58
CA GLY A 294 12.80 -5.86 -8.61
C GLY A 294 12.81 -7.29 -9.15
N ASP A 295 12.53 -7.47 -10.44
CA ASP A 295 12.66 -8.78 -11.10
C ASP A 295 14.13 -9.24 -11.07
N HIS A 296 15.07 -8.34 -11.42
CA HIS A 296 16.50 -8.60 -11.31
C HIS A 296 16.91 -8.99 -9.89
N LEU A 297 16.43 -8.27 -8.86
CA LEU A 297 16.70 -8.64 -7.46
C LEU A 297 16.22 -10.06 -7.15
N ARG A 298 14.98 -10.43 -7.55
CA ARG A 298 14.45 -11.78 -7.30
C ARG A 298 15.30 -12.87 -7.96
N GLU A 299 15.73 -12.65 -9.20
CA GLU A 299 16.62 -13.57 -9.91
C GLU A 299 17.96 -13.74 -9.19
N ARG A 300 18.59 -12.65 -8.75
CA ARG A 300 19.83 -12.68 -7.99
C ARG A 300 19.69 -13.43 -6.67
N ILE A 301 18.59 -13.20 -5.94
CA ILE A 301 18.31 -13.86 -4.66
C ILE A 301 18.01 -15.37 -4.86
N ALA A 302 17.23 -15.72 -5.88
CA ALA A 302 16.94 -17.10 -6.21
C ALA A 302 18.22 -17.90 -6.56
N ALA A 303 19.19 -17.25 -7.24
CA ALA A 303 20.48 -17.84 -7.55
C ALA A 303 21.32 -18.18 -6.29
N LEU A 304 21.02 -17.57 -5.14
CA LEU A 304 21.63 -17.89 -3.84
C LEU A 304 20.92 -19.05 -3.11
N GLY A 305 19.87 -19.61 -3.70
CA GLY A 305 19.05 -20.64 -3.05
C GLY A 305 18.02 -20.09 -2.04
N VAL A 306 17.87 -18.78 -1.95
CA VAL A 306 16.86 -18.14 -1.09
C VAL A 306 15.55 -18.06 -1.84
N ARG A 307 14.44 -18.49 -1.19
CA ARG A 307 13.11 -18.33 -1.75
C ARG A 307 12.75 -16.85 -1.79
N ALA A 308 12.42 -16.34 -2.98
CA ALA A 308 11.95 -14.97 -3.19
C ALA A 308 10.56 -14.99 -3.83
N THR A 309 9.64 -14.18 -3.31
CA THR A 309 8.28 -13.98 -3.82
C THR A 309 8.10 -12.54 -4.26
N GLY A 310 6.96 -12.21 -4.86
CA GLY A 310 6.59 -10.84 -5.19
C GLY A 310 6.37 -10.60 -6.66
N TYR A 311 6.15 -9.32 -6.98
CA TYR A 311 5.96 -8.82 -8.34
C TYR A 311 6.65 -7.45 -8.48
N GLY A 312 7.38 -7.25 -9.57
CA GLY A 312 8.03 -5.98 -9.84
C GLY A 312 8.87 -5.50 -8.64
N SER A 313 8.66 -4.26 -8.24
CA SER A 313 9.45 -3.56 -7.22
C SER A 313 9.16 -3.94 -5.76
N MET A 314 8.32 -4.94 -5.52
CA MET A 314 8.04 -5.49 -4.20
C MET A 314 8.51 -6.93 -4.12
N VAL A 315 9.41 -7.24 -3.19
CA VAL A 315 10.06 -8.54 -3.04
C VAL A 315 9.95 -9.03 -1.59
N GLY A 316 9.55 -10.28 -1.43
CA GLY A 316 9.60 -11.01 -0.16
C GLY A 316 10.75 -12.00 -0.16
N LEU A 317 11.66 -11.87 0.78
CA LEU A 317 12.73 -12.83 1.03
C LEU A 317 12.30 -13.73 2.18
N HIS A 318 12.43 -15.03 2.04
CA HIS A 318 12.01 -15.99 3.06
C HIS A 318 13.20 -16.58 3.79
N ASP A 319 13.03 -16.86 5.08
CA ASP A 319 14.02 -17.50 5.96
C ASP A 319 15.36 -16.73 6.10
N VAL A 320 15.29 -15.36 6.04
CA VAL A 320 16.46 -14.47 6.09
C VAL A 320 16.56 -13.66 7.38
N GLU A 321 15.71 -13.90 8.38
CA GLU A 321 15.71 -13.15 9.64
C GLU A 321 17.04 -13.23 10.41
N HIS A 322 17.73 -14.35 10.26
CA HIS A 322 18.99 -14.62 10.96
C HIS A 322 20.17 -13.78 10.45
N VAL A 323 20.11 -13.33 9.19
CA VAL A 323 21.16 -12.49 8.57
C VAL A 323 20.88 -11.00 8.65
N PHE A 324 19.76 -10.59 9.25
CA PHE A 324 19.31 -9.20 9.28
C PHE A 324 20.36 -8.23 9.83
N PHE A 325 20.99 -8.56 10.95
CA PHE A 325 22.01 -7.68 11.56
C PHE A 325 23.29 -7.61 10.75
N GLY A 326 23.75 -8.73 10.17
CA GLY A 326 24.91 -8.73 9.27
C GLY A 326 24.65 -7.86 8.02
N MET A 327 23.43 -7.87 7.48
CA MET A 327 23.07 -6.97 6.39
C MET A 327 23.07 -5.50 6.80
N LEU A 328 22.61 -5.16 8.03
CA LEU A 328 22.74 -3.80 8.57
C LEU A 328 24.22 -3.39 8.71
N GLU A 329 25.08 -4.25 9.24
CA GLU A 329 26.53 -3.99 9.36
C GLU A 329 27.19 -3.74 7.99
N ARG A 330 26.62 -4.31 6.91
CA ARG A 330 27.04 -4.07 5.52
C ARG A 330 26.38 -2.84 4.88
N GLY A 331 25.57 -2.10 5.62
CA GLY A 331 24.95 -0.87 5.16
C GLY A 331 23.65 -1.08 4.36
N TYR A 332 22.90 -2.18 4.58
CA TYR A 332 21.62 -2.44 3.92
C TYR A 332 20.49 -2.53 4.93
N SER A 333 19.48 -1.65 4.79
CA SER A 333 18.27 -1.64 5.61
C SER A 333 17.09 -2.24 4.86
N TYR A 334 16.45 -3.26 5.44
CA TYR A 334 15.23 -3.88 4.94
C TYR A 334 14.40 -4.38 6.13
N ALA A 335 13.16 -4.87 5.93
CA ALA A 335 12.43 -5.42 7.06
C ALA A 335 13.02 -6.77 7.51
N ARG A 336 13.23 -6.97 8.80
CA ARG A 336 13.80 -8.20 9.36
C ARG A 336 13.10 -9.48 8.85
N ARG A 337 11.78 -9.41 8.63
CA ARG A 337 10.97 -10.51 8.06
C ARG A 337 11.16 -10.72 6.56
N GLY A 338 12.13 -10.07 5.92
CA GLY A 338 12.46 -10.24 4.51
C GLY A 338 11.67 -9.36 3.54
N PHE A 339 10.86 -8.40 4.01
CA PHE A 339 10.14 -7.50 3.11
C PHE A 339 11.08 -6.43 2.53
N VAL A 340 11.06 -6.31 1.20
CA VAL A 340 11.81 -5.32 0.40
C VAL A 340 10.83 -4.56 -0.51
N ALA A 341 10.97 -3.23 -0.54
CA ALA A 341 10.27 -2.37 -1.50
C ALA A 341 11.25 -1.38 -2.11
N LEU A 342 11.53 -1.52 -3.39
CA LEU A 342 12.50 -0.67 -4.07
C LEU A 342 11.94 0.76 -4.27
N SER A 343 12.78 1.75 -4.19
CA SER A 343 12.46 3.16 -4.44
C SER A 343 13.11 3.67 -5.73
N LEU A 344 12.56 4.74 -6.32
CA LEU A 344 13.02 5.27 -7.61
C LEU A 344 14.52 5.61 -7.68
N PRO A 345 15.18 6.11 -6.62
CA PRO A 345 16.61 6.41 -6.68
C PRO A 345 17.54 5.18 -6.60
N LEU A 346 17.01 3.97 -6.32
CA LEU A 346 17.82 2.75 -6.35
C LEU A 346 18.23 2.37 -7.77
N THR A 347 19.45 1.85 -7.89
CA THR A 347 20.10 1.44 -9.14
C THR A 347 20.32 -0.07 -9.20
N GLU A 348 20.73 -0.58 -10.37
CA GLU A 348 21.10 -1.98 -10.55
C GLU A 348 22.35 -2.33 -9.73
N GLU A 349 23.31 -1.39 -9.61
CA GLU A 349 24.50 -1.55 -8.77
C GLU A 349 24.15 -1.72 -7.30
N ASP A 350 23.16 -0.96 -6.79
CA ASP A 350 22.67 -1.09 -5.41
C ASP A 350 22.04 -2.48 -5.18
N VAL A 351 21.26 -2.97 -6.15
CA VAL A 351 20.63 -4.30 -6.08
C VAL A 351 21.67 -5.43 -6.13
N ASP A 352 22.66 -5.33 -7.01
CA ASP A 352 23.76 -6.30 -7.08
C ASP A 352 24.60 -6.29 -5.79
N GLY A 353 24.83 -5.10 -5.24
CA GLY A 353 25.48 -4.93 -3.94
C GLY A 353 24.73 -5.61 -2.81
N PHE A 354 23.39 -5.42 -2.76
CA PHE A 354 22.53 -6.10 -1.78
C PHE A 354 22.62 -7.62 -1.90
N ALA A 355 22.49 -8.16 -3.11
CA ALA A 355 22.57 -9.61 -3.34
C ALA A 355 23.95 -10.18 -2.97
N LYS A 356 25.03 -9.46 -3.26
CA LYS A 356 26.40 -9.85 -2.87
C LYS A 356 26.60 -9.83 -1.35
N ALA A 357 26.04 -8.81 -0.67
CA ALA A 357 26.09 -8.72 0.79
C ALA A 357 25.32 -9.90 1.43
N LEU A 358 24.11 -10.19 0.91
CA LEU A 358 23.32 -11.32 1.39
C LEU A 358 24.04 -12.66 1.18
N ALA A 359 24.69 -12.87 0.02
CA ALA A 359 25.49 -14.07 -0.24
C ALA A 359 26.62 -14.27 0.78
N ALA A 360 27.26 -13.19 1.20
CA ALA A 360 28.33 -13.21 2.19
C ALA A 360 27.83 -13.49 3.62
N GLU A 361 26.58 -13.18 3.94
CA GLU A 361 25.96 -13.48 5.24
C GLU A 361 25.40 -14.92 5.29
N LEU A 362 25.10 -15.51 4.15
CA LEU A 362 24.58 -16.89 4.05
C LEU A 362 25.73 -17.94 4.00
N ALA A 363 26.98 -17.53 3.74
CA ALA A 363 28.15 -18.39 3.63
C ALA A 363 28.71 -18.77 5.01
#